data_da8d0161d5b30d61153db99103a33b82
#
_entry.id   da8d0161d5b30d61153db99103a33b82
#
_cell.length_a   1.000
_cell.length_b   1.000
_cell.length_c   1.000
_cell.angle_alpha   90.00
_cell.angle_beta   90.00
_cell.angle_gamma   90.00
#
_symmetry.space_group_name_H-M   'P 1'
#
loop_
_entity.id
_entity.type
_entity.pdbx_description
1 polymer ?
#
loop_
_entity_poly.entity_id
_entity_poly.type
_entity_poly.pdbx_seq_one_letter_code
_entity_poly.pdbx_strand_id
1 'polypeptide(L)'
;ALCGPGVMTLGATASAGATINWYSAATGGALVGTGTSFTTPNLTQTATYYVAALQGGATSTVGVTLSQLTFGLCGATSATTTTGWALRFTTTTAMVINSVYVIPTAAGTVTITLHGNPSTGVLATATSQNFTTADVGTPQLVNLGFAISTPGDYQLVMAAGGSHRITTLGCGYPMSNASGSFVITGSATNTTGAISTTTYNSFFNISVTEGCESPRIP
;
A
#
# COMPACT_ATOMS: atom_id res chain seq x y z
N ALA A 1 12.87 8.92 27.91
CA ALA A 1 11.47 8.77 28.35
C ALA A 1 10.88 10.17 28.58
N LEU A 2 9.60 10.34 28.26
CA LEU A 2 8.83 11.56 28.58
C LEU A 2 8.14 11.37 29.94
N CYS A 3 8.14 12.41 30.77
CA CYS A 3 7.46 12.41 32.07
C CYS A 3 5.99 12.94 31.96
N GLY A 4 5.42 13.01 30.75
CA GLY A 4 4.07 13.48 30.45
C GLY A 4 3.80 13.47 28.94
N PRO A 5 2.61 13.93 28.51
CA PRO A 5 2.30 14.05 27.09
C PRO A 5 3.33 14.89 26.34
N GLY A 6 3.75 14.45 25.16
CA GLY A 6 4.74 15.19 24.38
C GLY A 6 5.19 14.47 23.12
N VAL A 7 6.02 15.14 22.34
CA VAL A 7 6.68 14.60 21.16
C VAL A 7 8.08 14.14 21.50
N MET A 8 8.59 13.13 20.80
CA MET A 8 9.95 12.64 20.95
C MET A 8 10.58 12.45 19.58
N THR A 9 11.86 12.77 19.46
CA THR A 9 12.64 12.44 18.27
C THR A 9 13.41 11.14 18.51
N LEU A 10 13.15 10.17 17.65
CA LEU A 10 13.85 8.89 17.60
C LEU A 10 14.94 8.95 16.53
N GLY A 11 16.04 8.26 16.74
CA GLY A 11 17.16 8.22 15.80
C GLY A 11 17.55 6.78 15.46
N ALA A 12 17.94 6.56 14.20
CA ALA A 12 18.46 5.28 13.73
C ALA A 12 19.60 5.50 12.73
N THR A 13 20.47 4.49 12.61
CA THR A 13 21.56 4.46 11.62
C THR A 13 21.46 3.18 10.81
N ALA A 14 21.89 3.25 9.55
CA ALA A 14 21.91 2.12 8.64
C ALA A 14 23.22 2.11 7.83
N SER A 15 23.44 1.03 7.10
CA SER A 15 24.56 0.93 6.15
C SER A 15 24.46 2.02 5.08
N ALA A 16 25.59 2.40 4.53
CA ALA A 16 25.66 3.39 3.46
C ALA A 16 24.78 3.00 2.27
N GLY A 17 23.99 3.95 1.78
CA GLY A 17 23.05 3.74 0.67
C GLY A 17 21.71 3.10 1.05
N ALA A 18 21.50 2.75 2.32
CA ALA A 18 20.18 2.29 2.77
C ALA A 18 19.28 3.46 3.18
N THR A 19 18.00 3.34 2.89
CA THR A 19 16.95 4.21 3.39
C THR A 19 16.41 3.66 4.70
N ILE A 20 16.28 4.50 5.72
CA ILE A 20 15.67 4.13 7.00
C ILE A 20 14.17 4.42 6.93
N ASN A 21 13.37 3.41 7.23
CA ASN A 21 11.92 3.46 7.28
C ASN A 21 11.42 3.22 8.70
N TRP A 22 10.48 4.06 9.16
CA TRP A 22 9.85 3.97 10.49
C TRP A 22 8.41 3.48 10.35
N TYR A 23 8.02 2.54 11.20
CA TYR A 23 6.73 1.85 11.14
C TYR A 23 5.98 1.88 12.46
N SER A 24 4.66 1.80 12.38
CA SER A 24 3.78 1.73 13.57
C SER A 24 3.67 0.32 14.17
N ALA A 25 4.20 -0.74 13.48
CA ALA A 25 4.15 -2.12 13.97
C ALA A 25 5.33 -2.95 13.46
N ALA A 26 5.67 -4.03 14.19
CA ALA A 26 6.74 -4.96 13.84
C ALA A 26 6.51 -5.67 12.50
N THR A 27 5.26 -6.00 12.21
CA THR A 27 4.80 -6.60 10.94
C THR A 27 3.54 -5.89 10.50
N GLY A 28 3.39 -5.65 9.20
CA GLY A 28 2.35 -4.76 8.71
C GLY A 28 2.55 -3.33 9.24
N GLY A 29 1.47 -2.66 9.59
CA GLY A 29 1.51 -1.28 10.09
C GLY A 29 1.86 -0.25 9.03
N ALA A 30 1.54 1.01 9.30
CA ALA A 30 1.83 2.10 8.38
C ALA A 30 3.31 2.51 8.42
N LEU A 31 3.84 2.91 7.27
CA LEU A 31 5.07 3.70 7.20
C LEU A 31 4.75 5.09 7.79
N VAL A 32 5.40 5.44 8.90
CA VAL A 32 5.12 6.70 9.63
C VAL A 32 6.22 7.75 9.44
N GLY A 33 7.37 7.36 8.90
CA GLY A 33 8.46 8.28 8.60
C GLY A 33 9.61 7.61 7.87
N THR A 34 10.51 8.42 7.32
CA THR A 34 11.74 7.99 6.66
C THR A 34 12.92 8.84 7.10
N GLY A 35 14.13 8.30 6.94
CA GLY A 35 15.37 8.99 7.29
C GLY A 35 15.90 8.63 8.68
N THR A 36 17.06 9.21 9.00
CA THR A 36 17.81 8.91 10.23
C THR A 36 17.14 9.41 11.51
N SER A 37 16.10 10.20 11.39
CA SER A 37 15.37 10.77 12.52
C SER A 37 13.87 10.77 12.25
N PHE A 38 13.07 10.46 13.27
CA PHE A 38 11.62 10.45 13.24
C PHE A 38 11.07 11.16 14.48
N THR A 39 10.24 12.17 14.27
CA THR A 39 9.56 12.87 15.37
C THR A 39 8.16 12.25 15.53
N THR A 40 7.88 11.73 16.71
CA THR A 40 6.58 11.09 17.02
C THR A 40 5.46 12.14 17.01
N PRO A 41 4.21 11.73 16.80
CA PRO A 41 3.06 12.52 17.21
C PRO A 41 3.10 12.84 18.71
N ASN A 42 2.22 13.72 19.18
CA ASN A 42 2.07 13.96 20.61
C ASN A 42 1.57 12.69 21.31
N LEU A 43 2.45 12.10 22.11
CA LEU A 43 2.17 10.84 22.82
C LEU A 43 1.51 11.15 24.16
N THR A 44 0.36 10.55 24.41
CA THR A 44 -0.37 10.61 25.69
C THR A 44 -0.25 9.31 26.50
N GLN A 45 0.35 8.27 25.87
CA GLN A 45 0.61 6.96 26.48
C GLN A 45 1.84 6.34 25.82
N THR A 46 2.33 5.23 26.38
CA THR A 46 3.45 4.49 25.81
C THR A 46 3.12 4.00 24.41
N ALA A 47 4.01 4.27 23.45
CA ALA A 47 3.93 3.79 22.09
C ALA A 47 5.28 3.17 21.69
N THR A 48 5.25 2.13 20.86
CA THR A 48 6.43 1.52 20.26
C THR A 48 6.42 1.80 18.76
N TYR A 49 7.53 2.29 18.26
CA TYR A 49 7.78 2.45 16.83
C TYR A 49 8.86 1.46 16.41
N TYR A 50 8.82 1.05 15.16
CA TYR A 50 9.74 0.07 14.60
C TYR A 50 10.50 0.70 13.45
N VAL A 51 11.76 0.34 13.33
CA VAL A 51 12.65 0.85 12.29
C VAL A 51 13.24 -0.30 11.49
N ALA A 52 13.38 -0.10 10.18
CA ALA A 52 14.09 -1.01 9.28
C ALA A 52 14.93 -0.22 8.29
N ALA A 53 15.99 -0.84 7.79
CA ALA A 53 16.82 -0.34 6.72
C ALA A 53 16.39 -1.01 5.40
N LEU A 54 16.00 -0.21 4.41
CA LEU A 54 15.77 -0.65 3.04
C LEU A 54 17.04 -0.41 2.23
N GLN A 55 17.72 -1.48 1.85
CA GLN A 55 18.87 -1.44 0.95
C GLN A 55 18.37 -1.73 -0.45
N GLY A 56 18.50 -0.79 -1.36
CA GLY A 56 18.28 -1.12 -2.76
C GLY A 56 17.53 -0.09 -3.56
N GLY A 57 17.05 -0.48 -4.62
CA GLY A 57 16.60 -0.06 -5.89
C GLY A 57 15.79 1.22 -6.06
N ALA A 58 15.40 1.42 -7.29
CA ALA A 58 14.60 2.55 -7.69
C ALA A 58 13.16 2.45 -7.16
N THR A 59 12.60 3.58 -6.76
CA THR A 59 11.15 3.69 -6.56
C THR A 59 10.48 3.91 -7.91
N SER A 60 9.43 3.15 -8.16
CA SER A 60 8.64 3.23 -9.38
C SER A 60 7.15 3.20 -9.07
N THR A 61 6.34 3.56 -10.06
CA THR A 61 4.88 3.46 -9.96
C THR A 61 4.38 2.44 -10.98
N VAL A 62 3.29 1.76 -10.62
CA VAL A 62 2.66 0.73 -11.45
C VAL A 62 1.14 0.80 -11.33
N GLY A 63 0.45 0.24 -12.32
CA GLY A 63 -1.01 0.20 -12.40
C GLY A 63 -1.61 1.44 -13.05
N VAL A 64 -2.92 1.55 -12.96
CA VAL A 64 -3.66 2.68 -13.53
C VAL A 64 -3.28 3.96 -12.82
N THR A 65 -2.78 4.93 -13.57
CA THR A 65 -2.37 6.24 -13.02
C THR A 65 -3.57 7.18 -12.86
N LEU A 66 -3.44 8.15 -11.96
CA LEU A 66 -4.47 9.17 -11.75
C LEU A 66 -4.75 9.99 -13.02
N SER A 67 -3.72 10.24 -13.83
CA SER A 67 -3.89 10.95 -15.11
C SER A 67 -4.70 10.12 -16.11
N GLN A 68 -4.50 8.81 -16.17
CA GLN A 68 -5.30 7.93 -17.03
C GLN A 68 -6.78 7.94 -16.64
N LEU A 69 -7.10 8.04 -15.35
CA LEU A 69 -8.47 8.19 -14.86
C LEU A 69 -9.09 9.54 -15.29
N THR A 70 -8.32 10.62 -15.16
CA THR A 70 -8.77 11.97 -15.50
C THR A 70 -9.11 12.09 -16.99
N PHE A 71 -8.32 11.46 -17.86
CA PHE A 71 -8.52 11.50 -19.31
C PHE A 71 -9.42 10.37 -19.85
N GLY A 72 -9.95 9.50 -18.97
CA GLY A 72 -10.79 8.37 -19.38
C GLY A 72 -10.07 7.31 -20.20
N LEU A 73 -8.74 7.30 -20.18
CA LEU A 73 -7.90 6.40 -21.00
C LEU A 73 -8.02 4.93 -20.59
N CYS A 74 -8.47 4.66 -19.39
CA CYS A 74 -8.64 3.31 -18.84
C CYS A 74 -10.11 2.92 -18.62
N GLY A 75 -10.99 3.41 -19.46
CA GLY A 75 -12.43 3.12 -19.41
C GLY A 75 -13.19 3.96 -18.39
N ALA A 76 -14.48 3.67 -18.25
CA ALA A 76 -15.35 4.38 -17.31
C ALA A 76 -15.05 3.98 -15.87
N THR A 77 -15.09 4.93 -14.95
CA THR A 77 -15.03 4.65 -13.52
C THR A 77 -16.43 4.39 -12.97
N SER A 78 -16.56 3.42 -12.08
CA SER A 78 -17.79 3.17 -11.33
C SER A 78 -17.51 3.09 -9.85
N ALA A 79 -18.53 3.31 -9.04
CA ALA A 79 -18.47 3.11 -7.60
C ALA A 79 -18.73 1.64 -7.25
N THR A 80 -18.06 1.14 -6.23
CA THR A 80 -18.39 -0.15 -5.62
C THR A 80 -18.38 -0.03 -4.10
N THR A 81 -19.22 -0.79 -3.45
CA THR A 81 -19.27 -0.90 -1.98
C THR A 81 -18.73 -2.24 -1.48
N THR A 82 -18.19 -3.06 -2.38
CA THR A 82 -17.84 -4.45 -2.06
C THR A 82 -16.50 -4.52 -1.36
N THR A 83 -16.48 -5.06 -0.16
CA THR A 83 -15.25 -5.46 0.55
C THR A 83 -14.72 -6.78 0.00
N GLY A 84 -13.43 -7.04 0.23
CA GLY A 84 -12.78 -8.27 -0.22
C GLY A 84 -12.27 -8.24 -1.67
N TRP A 85 -12.55 -7.18 -2.42
CA TRP A 85 -12.01 -7.03 -3.78
C TRP A 85 -10.50 -6.91 -3.76
N ALA A 86 -9.87 -7.65 -4.65
CA ALA A 86 -8.42 -7.81 -4.72
C ALA A 86 -7.84 -7.33 -6.04
N LEU A 87 -6.62 -6.82 -5.98
CA LEU A 87 -5.75 -6.61 -7.13
C LEU A 87 -4.59 -7.60 -7.02
N ARG A 88 -4.44 -8.49 -8.01
CA ARG A 88 -3.42 -9.54 -8.01
C ARG A 88 -2.19 -9.11 -8.77
N PHE A 89 -1.05 -9.48 -8.24
CA PHE A 89 0.25 -9.15 -8.82
C PHE A 89 1.29 -10.21 -8.49
N THR A 90 2.34 -10.25 -9.31
CA THR A 90 3.53 -11.09 -9.12
C THR A 90 4.72 -10.19 -8.89
N THR A 91 5.63 -10.59 -8.01
CA THR A 91 6.92 -9.93 -7.81
C THR A 91 8.06 -10.88 -8.14
N THR A 92 9.12 -10.38 -8.78
CA THR A 92 10.34 -11.17 -9.11
C THR A 92 11.52 -10.84 -8.20
N THR A 93 11.41 -9.79 -7.40
CA THR A 93 12.42 -9.37 -6.41
C THR A 93 11.75 -9.00 -5.09
N ALA A 94 12.52 -8.95 -4.02
CA ALA A 94 12.08 -8.35 -2.77
C ALA A 94 11.79 -6.87 -2.98
N MET A 95 10.77 -6.33 -2.30
CA MET A 95 10.36 -4.93 -2.43
C MET A 95 9.51 -4.44 -1.27
N VAL A 96 9.28 -3.15 -1.24
CA VAL A 96 8.28 -2.52 -0.36
C VAL A 96 7.20 -1.87 -1.24
N ILE A 97 5.93 -2.20 -0.98
CA ILE A 97 4.80 -1.44 -1.50
C ILE A 97 4.61 -0.24 -0.57
N ASN A 98 5.03 0.95 -1.02
CA ASN A 98 5.05 2.14 -0.19
C ASN A 98 3.65 2.69 0.05
N SER A 99 2.90 2.89 -1.02
CA SER A 99 1.60 3.54 -0.98
C SER A 99 0.75 3.23 -2.21
N VAL A 100 -0.53 3.52 -2.08
CA VAL A 100 -1.53 3.49 -3.17
C VAL A 100 -2.42 4.72 -3.08
N TYR A 101 -3.09 5.06 -4.18
CA TYR A 101 -4.21 5.98 -4.13
C TYR A 101 -5.53 5.20 -4.15
N VAL A 102 -6.47 5.64 -3.33
CA VAL A 102 -7.87 5.20 -3.33
C VAL A 102 -8.75 6.42 -3.63
N ILE A 103 -9.83 6.24 -4.37
CA ILE A 103 -10.80 7.31 -4.61
C ILE A 103 -12.09 6.90 -3.90
N PRO A 104 -12.35 7.43 -2.69
CA PRO A 104 -13.57 7.11 -1.96
C PRO A 104 -14.79 7.71 -2.67
N THR A 105 -15.90 7.00 -2.67
CA THR A 105 -17.19 7.46 -3.19
C THR A 105 -18.21 7.68 -2.07
N ALA A 106 -17.83 7.36 -0.84
CA ALA A 106 -18.53 7.70 0.39
C ALA A 106 -17.52 7.88 1.53
N ALA A 107 -17.88 8.64 2.55
CA ALA A 107 -17.10 8.71 3.78
C ALA A 107 -17.09 7.35 4.48
N GLY A 108 -16.02 7.05 5.20
CA GLY A 108 -15.88 5.80 5.95
C GLY A 108 -14.43 5.38 6.13
N THR A 109 -14.20 4.32 6.88
CA THR A 109 -12.88 3.80 7.17
C THR A 109 -12.48 2.73 6.14
N VAL A 110 -11.31 2.86 5.55
CA VAL A 110 -10.72 1.91 4.60
C VAL A 110 -9.60 1.14 5.29
N THR A 111 -9.60 -0.18 5.13
CA THR A 111 -8.51 -1.06 5.57
C THR A 111 -8.01 -1.87 4.39
N ILE A 112 -6.70 -1.79 4.13
CA ILE A 112 -6.05 -2.51 3.03
C ILE A 112 -5.16 -3.59 3.63
N THR A 113 -5.21 -4.80 3.08
CA THR A 113 -4.39 -5.93 3.51
C THR A 113 -3.60 -6.51 2.34
N LEU A 114 -2.44 -7.05 2.66
CA LEU A 114 -1.62 -7.87 1.76
C LEU A 114 -1.86 -9.34 2.06
N HIS A 115 -2.08 -10.13 1.03
CA HIS A 115 -2.21 -11.59 1.12
C HIS A 115 -1.29 -12.27 0.10
N GLY A 116 -0.93 -13.55 0.34
CA GLY A 116 -0.40 -14.41 -0.72
C GLY A 116 -1.49 -14.76 -1.74
N ASN A 117 -1.12 -15.24 -2.90
CA ASN A 117 -2.03 -15.71 -3.94
C ASN A 117 -1.63 -17.13 -4.42
N PRO A 118 -2.46 -18.19 -4.25
CA PRO A 118 -3.79 -18.13 -3.60
C PRO A 118 -3.72 -17.68 -2.15
N SER A 119 -4.85 -17.17 -1.63
CA SER A 119 -4.86 -16.55 -0.30
C SER A 119 -4.44 -17.55 0.79
N THR A 120 -3.32 -17.23 1.43
CA THR A 120 -2.79 -17.97 2.59
C THR A 120 -3.10 -17.27 3.93
N GLY A 121 -3.98 -16.26 3.89
CA GLY A 121 -4.29 -15.38 5.00
C GLY A 121 -3.67 -14.00 4.85
N VAL A 122 -3.90 -13.14 5.84
CA VAL A 122 -3.34 -11.78 5.89
C VAL A 122 -1.87 -11.85 6.22
N LEU A 123 -1.02 -11.30 5.36
CA LEU A 123 0.43 -11.15 5.58
C LEU A 123 0.77 -9.81 6.22
N ALA A 124 0.04 -8.75 5.84
CA ALA A 124 0.20 -7.41 6.40
C ALA A 124 -1.12 -6.65 6.34
N THR A 125 -1.35 -5.75 7.29
CA THR A 125 -2.52 -4.87 7.36
C THR A 125 -2.06 -3.43 7.48
N ALA A 126 -2.51 -2.56 6.59
CA ALA A 126 -2.32 -1.13 6.73
C ALA A 126 -3.20 -0.61 7.88
N THR A 127 -2.73 0.46 8.50
CA THR A 127 -3.56 1.21 9.45
C THR A 127 -4.80 1.72 8.72
N SER A 128 -5.97 1.49 9.31
CA SER A 128 -7.23 1.96 8.75
C SER A 128 -7.19 3.49 8.59
N GLN A 129 -7.53 3.97 7.40
CA GLN A 129 -7.65 5.40 7.11
C GLN A 129 -9.12 5.77 7.04
N ASN A 130 -9.49 6.82 7.77
CA ASN A 130 -10.85 7.34 7.77
C ASN A 130 -10.96 8.48 6.75
N PHE A 131 -11.84 8.30 5.76
CA PHE A 131 -12.16 9.33 4.77
C PHE A 131 -13.42 10.08 5.19
N THR A 132 -13.38 11.38 5.03
CA THR A 132 -14.48 12.31 5.30
C THR A 132 -15.29 12.57 4.03
N THR A 133 -16.40 13.29 4.14
CA THR A 133 -17.19 13.74 2.99
C THR A 133 -16.40 14.68 2.06
N ALA A 134 -15.39 15.38 2.57
CA ALA A 134 -14.51 16.24 1.77
C ALA A 134 -13.57 15.45 0.86
N ASP A 135 -13.26 14.20 1.21
CA ASP A 135 -12.36 13.32 0.45
C ASP A 135 -13.08 12.61 -0.70
N VAL A 136 -14.42 12.62 -0.69
CA VAL A 136 -15.24 11.90 -1.68
C VAL A 136 -14.97 12.43 -3.10
N GLY A 137 -14.70 11.49 -4.00
CA GLY A 137 -14.43 11.78 -5.42
C GLY A 137 -13.01 12.26 -5.72
N THR A 138 -12.17 12.47 -4.70
CA THR A 138 -10.79 12.90 -4.85
C THR A 138 -9.81 11.79 -4.50
N PRO A 139 -8.67 11.66 -5.23
CA PRO A 139 -7.66 10.67 -4.92
C PRO A 139 -7.03 10.90 -3.54
N GLN A 140 -7.06 9.87 -2.69
CA GLN A 140 -6.50 9.88 -1.35
C GLN A 140 -5.30 8.94 -1.28
N LEU A 141 -4.16 9.44 -0.81
CA LEU A 141 -2.95 8.64 -0.62
C LEU A 141 -3.09 7.78 0.64
N VAL A 142 -2.89 6.48 0.51
CA VAL A 142 -2.83 5.53 1.62
C VAL A 142 -1.42 4.95 1.69
N ASN A 143 -0.70 5.24 2.77
CA ASN A 143 0.61 4.66 3.03
C ASN A 143 0.44 3.21 3.52
N LEU A 144 1.16 2.28 2.90
CA LEU A 144 1.08 0.84 3.18
C LEU A 144 2.31 0.35 3.95
N GLY A 145 3.50 0.59 3.40
CA GLY A 145 4.75 0.07 3.95
C GLY A 145 4.79 -1.46 3.99
N PHE A 146 4.19 -2.13 3.02
CA PHE A 146 4.15 -3.60 2.97
C PHE A 146 5.45 -4.14 2.40
N ALA A 147 6.27 -4.75 3.26
CA ALA A 147 7.49 -5.42 2.85
C ALA A 147 7.18 -6.81 2.28
N ILE A 148 7.67 -7.07 1.09
CA ILE A 148 7.66 -8.38 0.42
C ILE A 148 9.11 -8.85 0.34
N SER A 149 9.49 -9.76 1.22
CA SER A 149 10.86 -10.30 1.28
C SER A 149 11.10 -11.46 0.32
N THR A 150 10.06 -12.15 -0.11
CA THR A 150 10.14 -13.32 -0.99
C THR A 150 9.41 -13.03 -2.29
N PRO A 151 10.05 -13.17 -3.45
CA PRO A 151 9.37 -13.11 -4.74
C PRO A 151 8.21 -14.11 -4.83
N GLY A 152 7.14 -13.76 -5.52
CA GLY A 152 5.97 -14.63 -5.63
C GLY A 152 4.70 -13.90 -6.03
N ASP A 153 3.58 -14.61 -5.90
CA ASP A 153 2.26 -14.12 -6.22
C ASP A 153 1.54 -13.60 -4.98
N TYR A 154 0.98 -12.41 -5.10
CA TYR A 154 0.36 -11.67 -4.01
C TYR A 154 -0.93 -10.99 -4.46
N GLN A 155 -1.66 -10.45 -3.48
CA GLN A 155 -2.82 -9.62 -3.73
C GLN A 155 -2.98 -8.52 -2.68
N LEU A 156 -3.28 -7.32 -3.14
CA LEU A 156 -3.80 -6.24 -2.31
C LEU A 156 -5.31 -6.39 -2.20
N VAL A 157 -5.83 -6.30 -0.99
CA VAL A 157 -7.26 -6.53 -0.71
C VAL A 157 -7.83 -5.33 0.03
N MET A 158 -8.99 -4.86 -0.43
CA MET A 158 -9.82 -3.93 0.33
C MET A 158 -10.56 -4.72 1.40
N ALA A 159 -9.97 -4.90 2.57
CA ALA A 159 -10.47 -5.79 3.63
C ALA A 159 -11.69 -5.22 4.35
N ALA A 160 -11.71 -3.91 4.56
CA ALA A 160 -12.86 -3.19 5.08
C ALA A 160 -12.88 -1.80 4.46
N GLY A 161 -14.03 -1.20 4.43
CA GLY A 161 -14.15 0.17 3.96
C GLY A 161 -15.37 0.42 3.12
N GLY A 162 -15.61 1.71 2.98
CA GLY A 162 -16.74 2.24 2.26
C GLY A 162 -16.64 2.06 0.74
N SER A 163 -17.53 2.72 0.08
CA SER A 163 -17.58 2.76 -1.38
C SER A 163 -16.32 3.43 -1.95
N HIS A 164 -15.75 2.84 -2.98
CA HIS A 164 -14.55 3.33 -3.67
C HIS A 164 -14.69 3.14 -5.18
N ARG A 165 -13.84 3.82 -5.95
CA ARG A 165 -13.86 3.71 -7.41
C ARG A 165 -13.10 2.49 -7.89
N ILE A 166 -13.68 1.86 -8.92
CA ILE A 166 -13.03 0.90 -9.79
C ILE A 166 -13.12 1.41 -11.23
N THR A 167 -12.34 0.87 -12.15
CA THR A 167 -12.49 1.16 -13.58
C THR A 167 -12.84 -0.09 -14.36
N THR A 168 -13.70 0.06 -15.36
CA THR A 168 -13.90 -0.92 -16.42
C THR A 168 -12.83 -0.68 -17.49
N LEU A 169 -12.16 -1.72 -17.91
CA LEU A 169 -10.84 -1.65 -18.48
C LEU A 169 -10.77 -1.16 -19.93
N GLY A 170 -9.96 -0.12 -20.15
CA GLY A 170 -9.34 0.16 -21.44
C GLY A 170 -7.80 -0.02 -21.45
N CYS A 171 -7.15 -0.26 -20.28
CA CYS A 171 -5.68 -0.25 -20.18
C CYS A 171 -4.99 -1.59 -20.37
N GLY A 172 -5.71 -2.69 -20.30
CA GLY A 172 -5.16 -4.05 -20.49
C GLY A 172 -4.25 -4.55 -19.36
N TYR A 173 -4.33 -5.83 -19.07
CA TYR A 173 -3.37 -6.54 -18.26
C TYR A 173 -2.42 -7.35 -19.15
N PRO A 174 -1.22 -7.69 -18.71
CA PRO A 174 -0.58 -7.29 -17.45
C PRO A 174 -0.07 -5.85 -17.46
N MET A 175 0.04 -5.24 -16.26
CA MET A 175 0.66 -3.92 -16.08
C MET A 175 1.91 -4.07 -15.22
N SER A 176 3.05 -3.61 -15.70
CA SER A 176 4.32 -3.74 -14.98
C SER A 176 4.96 -2.38 -14.70
N ASN A 177 5.78 -2.33 -13.64
CA ASN A 177 6.74 -1.25 -13.47
C ASN A 177 7.85 -1.32 -14.53
N ALA A 178 8.70 -0.31 -14.58
CA ALA A 178 9.72 -0.18 -15.63
C ALA A 178 10.74 -1.34 -15.66
N SER A 179 11.05 -1.93 -14.49
CA SER A 179 11.97 -3.08 -14.38
C SER A 179 11.31 -4.43 -14.67
N GLY A 180 9.97 -4.50 -14.70
CA GLY A 180 9.23 -5.76 -14.79
C GLY A 180 9.24 -6.58 -13.48
N SER A 181 9.70 -6.00 -12.38
CA SER A 181 9.80 -6.70 -11.09
C SER A 181 8.48 -6.78 -10.34
N PHE A 182 7.53 -5.91 -10.64
CA PHE A 182 6.17 -5.90 -10.13
C PHE A 182 5.20 -5.92 -11.31
N VAL A 183 4.40 -6.98 -11.39
CA VAL A 183 3.47 -7.18 -12.52
C VAL A 183 2.05 -7.41 -11.99
N ILE A 184 1.15 -6.49 -12.27
CA ILE A 184 -0.28 -6.65 -11.97
C ILE A 184 -0.89 -7.58 -13.01
N THR A 185 -1.47 -8.70 -12.57
CA THR A 185 -1.97 -9.77 -13.43
C THR A 185 -3.48 -9.73 -13.60
N GLY A 186 -4.21 -9.07 -12.72
CA GLY A 186 -5.66 -8.94 -12.81
C GLY A 186 -6.31 -8.52 -11.49
N SER A 187 -7.63 -8.43 -11.52
CA SER A 187 -8.48 -8.14 -10.37
C SER A 187 -9.34 -9.35 -10.02
N ALA A 188 -9.82 -9.41 -8.79
CA ALA A 188 -10.78 -10.41 -8.35
C ALA A 188 -11.80 -9.78 -7.39
N THR A 189 -13.01 -10.33 -7.36
CA THR A 189 -14.08 -9.88 -6.46
C THR A 189 -13.94 -10.40 -5.03
N ASN A 190 -12.97 -11.30 -4.80
CA ASN A 190 -12.57 -11.82 -3.49
C ASN A 190 -11.17 -12.43 -3.56
N THR A 191 -10.65 -12.86 -2.43
CA THR A 191 -9.27 -13.38 -2.30
C THR A 191 -9.05 -14.76 -2.93
N THR A 192 -10.10 -15.49 -3.26
CA THR A 192 -10.04 -16.85 -3.83
C THR A 192 -10.68 -16.96 -5.22
N GLY A 193 -11.38 -15.92 -5.66
CA GLY A 193 -12.12 -15.90 -6.92
C GLY A 193 -11.25 -15.92 -8.17
N ALA A 194 -11.90 -16.15 -9.30
CA ALA A 194 -11.24 -16.08 -10.60
C ALA A 194 -10.71 -14.67 -10.89
N ILE A 195 -9.61 -14.60 -11.63
CA ILE A 195 -9.04 -13.33 -12.10
C ILE A 195 -9.96 -12.74 -13.18
N SER A 196 -10.29 -11.48 -13.01
CA SER A 196 -10.89 -10.63 -14.03
C SER A 196 -9.81 -9.78 -14.69
N THR A 197 -9.82 -9.73 -16.00
CA THR A 197 -8.97 -8.84 -16.80
C THR A 197 -9.79 -7.71 -17.44
N THR A 198 -11.06 -7.57 -17.08
CA THR A 198 -11.98 -6.55 -17.59
C THR A 198 -12.30 -5.43 -16.61
N THR A 199 -11.80 -5.53 -15.38
CA THR A 199 -11.92 -4.48 -14.34
C THR A 199 -10.59 -4.24 -13.68
N TYR A 200 -10.37 -3.03 -13.18
CA TYR A 200 -9.23 -2.69 -12.35
C TYR A 200 -9.74 -2.18 -10.99
N ASN A 201 -9.30 -2.84 -9.92
CA ASN A 201 -9.85 -2.59 -8.59
C ASN A 201 -9.01 -1.59 -7.81
N SER A 202 -9.61 -0.50 -7.44
CA SER A 202 -9.38 0.36 -6.27
C SER A 202 -8.00 0.96 -6.01
N PHE A 203 -6.90 0.33 -6.41
CA PHE A 203 -5.54 0.69 -6.01
C PHE A 203 -4.80 1.37 -7.16
N PHE A 204 -4.87 2.69 -7.22
CA PHE A 204 -4.30 3.48 -8.31
C PHE A 204 -2.88 3.93 -7.97
N ASN A 205 -2.06 4.11 -8.99
CA ASN A 205 -0.73 4.72 -8.88
C ASN A 205 0.10 4.09 -7.75
N ILE A 206 0.21 2.75 -7.75
CA ILE A 206 0.90 1.98 -6.72
C ILE A 206 2.38 2.34 -6.73
N SER A 207 2.90 2.84 -5.61
CA SER A 207 4.32 3.15 -5.44
C SER A 207 5.03 1.94 -4.84
N VAL A 208 6.08 1.47 -5.49
CA VAL A 208 6.93 0.37 -5.04
C VAL A 208 8.40 0.77 -5.04
N THR A 209 9.16 0.29 -4.05
CA THR A 209 10.62 0.39 -4.01
C THR A 209 11.21 -1.01 -4.04
N GLU A 210 12.03 -1.30 -5.04
CA GLU A 210 12.75 -2.57 -5.14
C GLU A 210 13.86 -2.60 -4.09
N GLY A 211 14.14 -3.77 -3.51
CA GLY A 211 15.22 -3.97 -2.56
C GLY A 211 14.83 -4.82 -1.37
N CYS A 212 15.82 -5.15 -0.55
CA CYS A 212 15.63 -5.91 0.68
C CYS A 212 15.46 -4.97 1.87
N GLU A 213 14.39 -5.14 2.62
CA GLU A 213 14.22 -4.49 3.92
C GLU A 213 14.77 -5.40 5.03
N SER A 214 15.54 -4.82 5.96
CA SER A 214 15.99 -5.56 7.15
C SER A 214 14.80 -5.94 8.04
N PRO A 215 14.95 -6.92 8.96
CA PRO A 215 13.99 -7.11 10.02
C PRO A 215 13.73 -5.79 10.76
N ARG A 216 12.49 -5.54 11.13
CA ARG A 216 12.10 -4.38 11.92
C ARG A 216 12.51 -4.57 13.37
N ILE A 217 13.18 -3.57 13.93
CA ILE A 217 13.56 -3.53 15.34
C ILE A 217 12.79 -2.38 16.03
N PRO A 218 12.43 -2.55 17.34
CA PRO A 218 11.75 -1.51 18.11
C PRO A 218 12.67 -0.34 18.47
#